data_231595b21f983c1f76d3bd0f6a962d88
#
_entry.id   231595b21f983c1f76d3bd0f6a962d88
#
_cell.length_a   1.000
_cell.length_b   1.000
_cell.length_c   1.000
_cell.angle_alpha   90.00
_cell.angle_beta   90.00
_cell.angle_gamma   90.00
#
_symmetry.space_group_name_H-M   'P 1'
#
loop_
_entity.id
_entity.type
_entity.pdbx_description
1 polymer ?
#
loop_
_entity_poly.entity_id
_entity_poly.type
_entity_poly.pdbx_seq_one_letter_code
_entity_poly.pdbx_strand_id
1 'polypeptide(L)'
;TIWVGTGESANRNSSAWGDGIYKSEDGGKTFNNMGLESTHQIAEIEIHPKNSNIVYAAAIGHLWGYSGERGLFRTLDGGSSWEKVLGGLPDDGKTGCTEIIFHPNNPDIIFAGFYHRLRQPASFVSGGEEGGLFKSVDAGKTWKKITNGLAKGKSGMIDISIHLDNPDIMVMAYEADEKIPDGEPGTGVYISYDGGESWKFLLKHAVRPFYHGQIEIDPINPDNIYVVSRGFMISNDGGKSFYQRRWRTDGGDDHDMWIAPYDNKIMYLATDQGSRLSVDAGKTWLSHNNMAIGQYYAIGVDMRDPYYVGGGLQDNGLWMTPSNSREFRGILNMHSTWIAEGDGFHTQIDPEDWRTVYTVNHVGFVARQNIETREYTFITPTPETITNFTDFVEYDYDETRNRYTIDPGEHWFFRERPDRPLLPPQFRFNWSSPFIISSNNSKRVFFGSNHLFQSNDRGDNWKIISPDLTTNDKNLRNTSDGGGLTNSNTGGENHFTIVTISDTPIDKDIIWVGTDDGNVQITRNNGTNWKNVRLNMDDVPLKTWVSRVEASKHKKGR
;
A
#
# COMPACT_ATOMS: atom_id res chain seq x y z
N THR A 1 26.74 4.04 -15.19
CA THR A 1 26.43 4.31 -13.77
C THR A 1 24.94 4.17 -13.55
N ILE A 2 24.53 3.49 -12.47
CA ILE A 2 23.15 3.32 -12.06
C ILE A 2 23.04 3.79 -10.61
N TRP A 3 22.00 4.56 -10.31
CA TRP A 3 21.63 4.93 -8.96
C TRP A 3 20.32 4.26 -8.56
N VAL A 4 20.19 3.85 -7.31
CA VAL A 4 19.00 3.22 -6.75
C VAL A 4 18.69 3.87 -5.40
N GLY A 5 17.54 4.54 -5.32
CA GLY A 5 16.95 4.97 -4.06
C GLY A 5 16.13 3.83 -3.46
N THR A 6 16.26 3.59 -2.18
CA THR A 6 15.56 2.51 -1.50
C THR A 6 14.39 3.02 -0.68
N GLY A 7 13.46 2.12 -0.39
CA GLY A 7 12.22 2.40 0.32
C GLY A 7 11.08 2.79 -0.61
N GLU A 8 9.86 2.44 -0.23
CA GLU A 8 8.65 2.75 -0.98
C GLU A 8 8.12 4.13 -0.58
N SER A 9 8.03 5.06 -1.54
CA SER A 9 7.61 6.45 -1.28
C SER A 9 6.11 6.64 -1.14
N ALA A 10 5.29 5.68 -1.56
CA ALA A 10 3.85 5.76 -1.46
C ALA A 10 3.33 5.88 -0.01
N ASN A 11 2.22 6.58 0.19
CA ASN A 11 1.63 6.77 1.52
C ASN A 11 0.71 5.60 1.90
N ARG A 12 1.30 4.40 2.04
CA ARG A 12 0.59 3.18 2.44
C ARG A 12 1.09 2.68 3.79
N ASN A 13 0.22 2.01 4.54
CA ASN A 13 0.60 1.38 5.81
C ASN A 13 1.51 0.15 5.64
N SER A 14 1.56 -0.42 4.43
CA SER A 14 2.45 -1.53 4.06
C SER A 14 3.77 -1.09 3.43
N SER A 15 3.98 0.22 3.20
CA SER A 15 5.20 0.72 2.57
C SER A 15 6.44 0.33 3.34
N ALA A 16 7.36 -0.35 2.67
CA ALA A 16 8.64 -0.74 3.23
C ALA A 16 9.59 0.45 3.33
N TRP A 17 10.39 0.49 4.37
CA TRP A 17 11.48 1.45 4.46
C TRP A 17 12.74 0.91 3.80
N GLY A 18 13.54 1.83 3.30
CA GLY A 18 14.85 1.55 2.72
C GLY A 18 15.98 1.92 3.65
N ASP A 19 17.16 1.90 3.10
CA ASP A 19 18.48 1.98 3.74
C ASP A 19 19.39 2.95 2.96
N GLY A 20 18.79 4.02 2.41
CA GLY A 20 19.48 5.08 1.72
C GLY A 20 19.61 4.88 0.21
N ILE A 21 20.71 5.36 -0.34
CA ILE A 21 20.98 5.39 -1.78
C ILE A 21 22.15 4.45 -2.13
N TYR A 22 22.02 3.77 -3.27
CA TYR A 22 23.03 2.85 -3.80
C TYR A 22 23.49 3.29 -5.19
N LYS A 23 24.78 3.07 -5.48
CA LYS A 23 25.38 3.36 -6.78
C LYS A 23 26.11 2.16 -7.35
N SER A 24 25.88 1.89 -8.63
CA SER A 24 26.65 0.93 -9.42
C SER A 24 27.46 1.66 -10.49
N GLU A 25 28.72 1.28 -10.65
CA GLU A 25 29.61 1.80 -11.70
C GLU A 25 29.95 0.74 -12.76
N ASP A 26 29.46 -0.49 -12.59
CA ASP A 26 29.78 -1.66 -13.43
C ASP A 26 28.57 -2.21 -14.21
N GLY A 27 27.53 -1.38 -14.39
CA GLY A 27 26.30 -1.75 -15.12
C GLY A 27 25.33 -2.62 -14.30
N GLY A 28 25.31 -2.44 -12.98
CA GLY A 28 24.38 -3.10 -12.07
C GLY A 28 24.86 -4.46 -11.55
N LYS A 29 26.15 -4.82 -11.74
CA LYS A 29 26.70 -6.08 -11.20
C LYS A 29 26.99 -5.97 -9.71
N THR A 30 27.47 -4.82 -9.26
CA THR A 30 27.68 -4.50 -7.84
C THR A 30 27.13 -3.13 -7.50
N PHE A 31 26.69 -2.96 -6.25
CA PHE A 31 26.18 -1.70 -5.72
C PHE A 31 26.88 -1.36 -4.41
N ASN A 32 27.23 -0.09 -4.24
CA ASN A 32 27.76 0.46 -3.00
C ASN A 32 26.73 1.39 -2.37
N ASN A 33 26.53 1.29 -1.07
CA ASN A 33 25.75 2.27 -0.32
C ASN A 33 26.49 3.62 -0.33
N MET A 34 25.76 4.68 -0.66
CA MET A 34 26.28 6.04 -0.80
C MET A 34 25.71 6.98 0.27
N GLY A 35 25.08 6.45 1.32
CA GLY A 35 24.53 7.23 2.43
C GLY A 35 23.03 7.47 2.35
N LEU A 36 22.55 8.42 3.16
CA LEU A 36 21.15 8.78 3.35
C LEU A 36 20.28 7.67 3.98
N GLU A 37 20.86 6.74 4.75
CA GLU A 37 20.14 5.61 5.38
C GLU A 37 19.03 6.10 6.30
N SER A 38 19.26 7.21 7.01
CA SER A 38 18.29 7.78 7.96
C SER A 38 17.06 8.42 7.29
N THR A 39 17.07 8.58 5.96
CA THR A 39 15.90 9.10 5.24
C THR A 39 14.79 8.08 5.11
N HIS A 40 15.07 6.79 5.21
CA HIS A 40 14.22 5.62 5.04
C HIS A 40 13.58 5.48 3.66
N GLN A 41 13.22 6.55 2.98
CA GLN A 41 12.48 6.46 1.71
C GLN A 41 12.93 7.57 0.76
N ILE A 42 13.55 7.16 -0.33
CA ILE A 42 13.93 8.01 -1.46
C ILE A 42 12.86 7.86 -2.54
N ALA A 43 12.20 8.96 -2.86
CA ALA A 43 11.11 8.98 -3.82
C ALA A 43 11.61 9.11 -5.26
N GLU A 44 12.62 10.00 -5.47
CA GLU A 44 13.11 10.30 -6.81
C GLU A 44 14.61 10.60 -6.77
N ILE A 45 15.31 10.32 -7.87
CA ILE A 45 16.74 10.62 -8.06
C ILE A 45 16.93 11.25 -9.43
N GLU A 46 17.47 12.46 -9.43
CA GLU A 46 17.82 13.16 -10.66
C GLU A 46 19.31 13.41 -10.80
N ILE A 47 19.87 13.00 -11.93
CA ILE A 47 21.28 13.18 -12.27
C ILE A 47 21.40 14.40 -13.18
N HIS A 48 22.26 15.35 -12.78
CA HIS A 48 22.50 16.54 -13.59
C HIS A 48 22.97 16.18 -15.02
N PRO A 49 22.30 16.67 -16.09
CA PRO A 49 22.47 16.16 -17.46
C PRO A 49 23.88 16.40 -18.07
N LYS A 50 24.68 17.31 -17.47
CA LYS A 50 26.04 17.65 -17.96
C LYS A 50 27.14 17.28 -16.97
N ASN A 51 26.82 16.86 -15.74
CA ASN A 51 27.81 16.52 -14.73
C ASN A 51 27.31 15.42 -13.81
N SER A 52 27.68 14.18 -14.07
CA SER A 52 27.25 13.00 -13.30
C SER A 52 27.70 12.98 -11.83
N ASN A 53 28.57 13.90 -11.40
CA ASN A 53 28.92 14.04 -9.99
C ASN A 53 27.85 14.84 -9.20
N ILE A 54 26.99 15.57 -9.90
CA ILE A 54 25.88 16.29 -9.28
C ILE A 54 24.63 15.42 -9.40
N VAL A 55 24.10 15.01 -8.24
CA VAL A 55 22.87 14.19 -8.14
C VAL A 55 21.98 14.76 -7.05
N TYR A 56 20.72 14.84 -7.32
CA TYR A 56 19.69 15.20 -6.35
C TYR A 56 18.89 13.95 -5.94
N ALA A 57 18.50 13.89 -4.67
CA ALA A 57 17.69 12.84 -4.10
C ALA A 57 16.51 13.45 -3.34
N ALA A 58 15.30 13.13 -3.77
CA ALA A 58 14.08 13.52 -3.10
C ALA A 58 13.77 12.53 -1.97
N ALA A 59 13.83 12.97 -0.72
CA ALA A 59 13.55 12.14 0.45
C ALA A 59 12.22 12.53 1.10
N ILE A 60 11.25 11.63 1.01
CA ILE A 60 9.95 11.83 1.70
C ILE A 60 10.07 11.54 3.21
N GLY A 61 11.07 10.79 3.64
CA GLY A 61 11.39 10.49 5.04
C GLY A 61 10.49 9.43 5.67
N HIS A 62 10.58 9.32 6.98
CA HIS A 62 9.89 8.28 7.75
C HIS A 62 8.37 8.25 7.53
N LEU A 63 7.80 7.05 7.40
CA LEU A 63 6.36 6.88 7.24
C LEU A 63 5.60 7.11 8.56
N TRP A 64 6.08 6.50 9.66
CA TRP A 64 5.38 6.41 10.94
C TRP A 64 5.81 7.47 11.97
N GLY A 65 6.57 8.47 11.56
CA GLY A 65 7.05 9.53 12.43
C GLY A 65 7.59 10.72 11.67
N TYR A 66 7.71 11.83 12.35
CA TYR A 66 8.37 13.00 11.82
C TYR A 66 9.88 12.89 12.05
N SER A 67 10.67 13.39 11.10
CA SER A 67 12.12 13.38 11.18
C SER A 67 12.75 14.54 10.42
N GLY A 68 13.93 14.98 10.84
CA GLY A 68 14.68 16.02 10.18
C GLY A 68 15.30 15.62 8.83
N GLU A 69 15.24 14.32 8.50
CA GLU A 69 15.81 13.75 7.27
C GLU A 69 14.84 13.79 6.07
N ARG A 70 13.76 14.54 6.18
CA ARG A 70 12.85 14.85 5.07
C ARG A 70 13.38 16.01 4.26
N GLY A 71 13.22 15.99 2.94
CA GLY A 71 13.56 17.11 2.07
C GLY A 71 14.31 16.72 0.82
N LEU A 72 14.95 17.68 0.19
CA LEU A 72 15.79 17.49 -0.97
C LEU A 72 17.25 17.43 -0.55
N PHE A 73 17.98 16.42 -1.02
CA PHE A 73 19.41 16.27 -0.79
C PHE A 73 20.19 16.37 -2.10
N ARG A 74 21.43 16.85 -2.03
CA ARG A 74 22.30 16.99 -3.19
C ARG A 74 23.71 16.50 -2.87
N THR A 75 24.31 15.80 -3.82
CA THR A 75 25.76 15.56 -3.88
C THR A 75 26.39 16.37 -4.99
N LEU A 76 27.64 16.81 -4.79
CA LEU A 76 28.46 17.48 -5.81
C LEU A 76 29.73 16.66 -6.15
N ASP A 77 29.92 15.52 -5.48
CA ASP A 77 31.14 14.69 -5.54
C ASP A 77 30.81 13.21 -5.89
N GLY A 78 29.67 12.98 -6.57
CA GLY A 78 29.29 11.67 -7.05
C GLY A 78 28.82 10.72 -5.96
N GLY A 79 28.29 11.27 -4.85
CA GLY A 79 27.71 10.54 -3.74
C GLY A 79 28.64 10.34 -2.55
N SER A 80 29.87 10.87 -2.58
CA SER A 80 30.81 10.74 -1.45
C SER A 80 30.34 11.55 -0.23
N SER A 81 29.63 12.64 -0.47
CA SER A 81 28.93 13.41 0.57
C SER A 81 27.60 13.97 0.09
N TRP A 82 26.70 14.22 1.03
CA TRP A 82 25.37 14.78 0.78
C TRP A 82 25.11 16.00 1.64
N GLU A 83 24.49 17.00 1.06
CA GLU A 83 23.98 18.17 1.76
C GLU A 83 22.46 18.30 1.58
N LYS A 84 21.76 18.72 2.63
CA LYS A 84 20.33 19.05 2.53
C LYS A 84 20.19 20.40 1.85
N VAL A 85 19.39 20.46 0.79
CA VAL A 85 19.10 21.67 0.04
C VAL A 85 18.02 22.47 0.79
N LEU A 86 18.31 23.71 1.11
CA LEU A 86 17.40 24.66 1.75
C LEU A 86 16.99 25.77 0.75
N GLY A 87 17.30 27.02 1.01
CA GLY A 87 17.10 28.13 0.05
C GLY A 87 15.64 28.52 -0.20
N GLY A 88 14.73 28.24 0.76
CA GLY A 88 13.29 28.51 0.64
C GLY A 88 12.43 27.26 0.53
N LEU A 89 13.03 26.08 0.54
CA LEU A 89 12.34 24.79 0.63
C LEU A 89 11.87 24.51 2.08
N PRO A 90 10.83 23.69 2.27
CA PRO A 90 10.34 23.28 3.58
C PRO A 90 11.43 22.55 4.40
N ASP A 91 11.56 22.90 5.69
CA ASP A 91 12.45 22.26 6.66
C ASP A 91 11.77 22.13 8.04
N ASP A 92 10.52 21.70 8.04
CA ASP A 92 9.67 21.60 9.24
C ASP A 92 9.71 20.19 9.90
N GLY A 93 10.51 19.27 9.34
CA GLY A 93 10.56 17.87 9.77
C GLY A 93 9.29 17.06 9.46
N LYS A 94 8.31 17.65 8.77
CA LYS A 94 7.01 17.03 8.41
C LYS A 94 6.84 16.89 6.90
N THR A 95 7.31 17.88 6.16
CA THR A 95 7.16 18.00 4.71
C THR A 95 8.41 17.44 4.04
N GLY A 96 8.24 16.47 3.16
CA GLY A 96 9.32 15.80 2.42
C GLY A 96 9.22 16.07 0.93
N CYS A 97 10.31 15.80 0.21
CA CYS A 97 10.40 15.90 -1.23
C CYS A 97 10.00 14.57 -1.88
N THR A 98 9.16 14.64 -2.91
CA THR A 98 8.70 13.44 -3.66
C THR A 98 9.05 13.51 -5.12
N GLU A 99 9.32 14.69 -5.63
CA GLU A 99 9.56 14.94 -7.03
C GLU A 99 10.74 15.88 -7.21
N ILE A 100 11.58 15.61 -8.19
CA ILE A 100 12.66 16.47 -8.63
C ILE A 100 12.91 16.28 -10.12
N ILE A 101 12.89 17.34 -10.90
CA ILE A 101 13.14 17.27 -12.34
C ILE A 101 13.92 18.47 -12.83
N PHE A 102 14.91 18.22 -13.69
CA PHE A 102 15.64 19.28 -14.40
C PHE A 102 14.90 19.73 -15.65
N HIS A 103 14.95 21.02 -15.92
CA HIS A 103 14.60 21.54 -17.24
C HIS A 103 15.59 20.98 -18.30
N PRO A 104 15.12 20.32 -19.37
CA PRO A 104 15.96 19.55 -20.27
C PRO A 104 17.07 20.36 -20.96
N ASN A 105 16.82 21.64 -21.26
CA ASN A 105 17.76 22.51 -21.98
C ASN A 105 18.61 23.39 -21.05
N ASN A 106 18.17 23.62 -19.81
CA ASN A 106 18.87 24.50 -18.85
C ASN A 106 18.86 23.90 -17.44
N PRO A 107 19.91 23.19 -17.03
CA PRO A 107 19.96 22.53 -15.71
C PRO A 107 20.04 23.48 -14.50
N ASP A 108 20.17 24.80 -14.72
CA ASP A 108 20.02 25.79 -13.64
C ASP A 108 18.55 25.96 -13.22
N ILE A 109 17.60 25.52 -14.08
CA ILE A 109 16.17 25.49 -13.79
C ILE A 109 15.80 24.09 -13.31
N ILE A 110 15.26 24.01 -12.09
CA ILE A 110 14.90 22.75 -11.42
C ILE A 110 13.52 22.93 -10.79
N PHE A 111 12.70 21.89 -10.85
CA PHE A 111 11.42 21.82 -10.14
C PHE A 111 11.49 20.75 -9.06
N ALA A 112 10.80 20.98 -7.94
CA ALA A 112 10.69 20.03 -6.84
C ALA A 112 9.29 20.04 -6.23
N GLY A 113 8.73 18.85 -6.01
CA GLY A 113 7.45 18.63 -5.38
C GLY A 113 7.61 18.26 -3.90
N PHE A 114 6.85 18.91 -3.05
CA PHE A 114 6.90 18.66 -1.60
C PHE A 114 5.51 18.43 -1.03
N TYR A 115 5.35 17.47 -0.13
CA TYR A 115 4.13 17.35 0.66
C TYR A 115 4.36 16.78 2.07
N HIS A 116 3.44 17.11 2.97
CA HIS A 116 3.42 16.62 4.34
C HIS A 116 2.82 15.22 4.38
N ARG A 117 3.61 14.24 4.85
CA ARG A 117 3.20 12.84 4.96
C ARG A 117 3.40 12.31 6.37
N LEU A 118 2.39 11.60 6.87
CA LEU A 118 2.48 10.81 8.09
C LEU A 118 1.47 9.66 8.02
N ARG A 119 1.88 8.47 8.43
CA ARG A 119 0.96 7.36 8.74
C ARG A 119 0.72 7.23 10.23
N GLN A 120 -0.50 6.89 10.58
CA GLN A 120 -0.93 6.47 11.91
C GLN A 120 -1.77 5.20 11.77
N PRO A 121 -1.93 4.39 12.83
CA PRO A 121 -2.65 3.13 12.72
C PRO A 121 -4.07 3.26 12.16
N ALA A 122 -4.80 4.30 12.55
CA ALA A 122 -6.20 4.54 12.16
C ALA A 122 -6.39 5.69 11.16
N SER A 123 -5.30 6.35 10.71
CA SER A 123 -5.41 7.52 9.85
C SER A 123 -4.08 7.83 9.17
N PHE A 124 -4.11 8.79 8.24
CA PHE A 124 -2.89 9.30 7.62
C PHE A 124 -3.02 10.80 7.31
N VAL A 125 -1.89 11.44 7.06
CA VAL A 125 -1.78 12.78 6.51
C VAL A 125 -1.20 12.66 5.11
N SER A 126 -1.83 13.24 4.12
CA SER A 126 -1.35 13.31 2.73
C SER A 126 -1.44 14.75 2.22
N GLY A 127 -0.71 15.64 2.84
CA GLY A 127 -0.62 17.03 2.41
C GLY A 127 -0.64 18.04 3.53
N GLY A 128 -0.19 19.24 3.23
CA GLY A 128 -0.09 20.36 4.16
C GLY A 128 0.12 21.71 3.48
N GLU A 129 0.10 22.78 4.25
CA GLU A 129 0.24 24.14 3.73
C GLU A 129 1.66 24.45 3.22
N GLU A 130 2.68 23.82 3.85
CA GLU A 130 4.08 23.95 3.43
C GLU A 130 4.40 23.17 2.16
N GLY A 131 3.57 22.18 1.79
CA GLY A 131 3.68 21.44 0.54
C GLY A 131 3.45 22.31 -0.69
N GLY A 132 3.79 21.80 -1.87
CA GLY A 132 3.58 22.47 -3.15
C GLY A 132 4.72 22.23 -4.14
N LEU A 133 4.54 22.86 -5.30
CA LEU A 133 5.56 22.91 -6.35
C LEU A 133 6.52 24.07 -6.10
N PHE A 134 7.82 23.80 -6.16
CA PHE A 134 8.87 24.79 -6.03
C PHE A 134 9.75 24.80 -7.30
N LYS A 135 10.21 25.99 -7.70
CA LYS A 135 11.09 26.22 -8.84
C LYS A 135 12.33 26.94 -8.39
N SER A 136 13.49 26.48 -8.84
CA SER A 136 14.76 27.18 -8.80
C SER A 136 15.16 27.59 -10.22
N VAL A 137 15.87 28.72 -10.35
CA VAL A 137 16.47 29.20 -11.60
C VAL A 137 17.97 29.48 -11.47
N ASP A 138 18.59 29.03 -10.37
CA ASP A 138 19.98 29.30 -10.00
C ASP A 138 20.72 28.04 -9.53
N ALA A 139 20.42 26.89 -10.17
CA ALA A 139 20.97 25.57 -9.86
C ALA A 139 20.71 25.14 -8.40
N GLY A 140 19.49 25.34 -7.93
CA GLY A 140 19.04 24.89 -6.62
C GLY A 140 19.56 25.68 -5.42
N LYS A 141 20.08 26.90 -5.62
CA LYS A 141 20.51 27.75 -4.51
C LYS A 141 19.35 28.44 -3.82
N THR A 142 18.38 28.94 -4.62
CA THR A 142 17.14 29.54 -4.10
C THR A 142 15.93 28.93 -4.78
N TRP A 143 14.83 28.86 -4.04
CA TRP A 143 13.60 28.24 -4.48
C TRP A 143 12.39 29.15 -4.22
N LYS A 144 11.46 29.13 -5.14
CA LYS A 144 10.20 29.86 -5.05
C LYS A 144 9.02 28.92 -5.23
N LYS A 145 8.07 28.98 -4.31
CA LYS A 145 6.80 28.24 -4.43
C LYS A 145 5.96 28.79 -5.59
N ILE A 146 5.54 27.91 -6.47
CA ILE A 146 4.63 28.22 -7.59
C ILE A 146 3.19 28.09 -7.10
N THR A 147 2.36 29.09 -7.38
CA THR A 147 0.96 29.14 -6.95
C THR A 147 0.00 29.60 -8.05
N ASN A 148 0.53 30.14 -9.14
CA ASN A 148 -0.27 30.74 -10.20
C ASN A 148 -1.05 29.66 -10.99
N GLY A 149 -2.37 29.71 -10.93
CA GLY A 149 -3.27 28.74 -11.57
C GLY A 149 -3.45 27.41 -10.83
N LEU A 150 -2.76 27.22 -9.68
CA LEU A 150 -2.90 26.04 -8.84
C LEU A 150 -4.01 26.22 -7.80
N ALA A 151 -4.50 25.08 -7.29
CA ALA A 151 -5.45 25.07 -6.18
C ALA A 151 -4.85 25.76 -4.95
N LYS A 152 -5.68 26.46 -4.21
CA LYS A 152 -5.31 27.18 -2.98
C LYS A 152 -5.40 26.24 -1.77
N GLY A 153 -4.58 26.52 -0.75
CA GLY A 153 -4.60 25.78 0.51
C GLY A 153 -3.57 24.66 0.56
N LYS A 154 -3.97 23.55 1.16
CA LYS A 154 -3.06 22.39 1.34
C LYS A 154 -2.81 21.69 0.01
N SER A 155 -1.58 21.26 -0.18
CA SER A 155 -1.16 20.43 -1.30
C SER A 155 -0.60 19.09 -0.81
N GLY A 156 -0.96 18.03 -1.52
CA GLY A 156 -0.48 16.68 -1.33
C GLY A 156 0.57 16.29 -2.36
N MET A 157 0.49 15.07 -2.86
CA MET A 157 1.45 14.53 -3.82
C MET A 157 1.44 15.30 -5.14
N ILE A 158 2.61 15.44 -5.72
CA ILE A 158 2.87 16.13 -6.98
C ILE A 158 3.79 15.24 -7.82
N ASP A 159 3.46 15.13 -9.09
CA ASP A 159 4.29 14.53 -10.12
C ASP A 159 4.26 15.40 -11.38
N ILE A 160 5.39 15.54 -12.08
CA ILE A 160 5.56 16.47 -13.19
C ILE A 160 6.29 15.80 -14.34
N SER A 161 5.81 16.03 -15.57
CA SER A 161 6.53 15.67 -16.78
C SER A 161 6.71 16.88 -17.69
N ILE A 162 7.90 17.02 -18.30
CA ILE A 162 8.32 18.12 -19.13
C ILE A 162 8.56 17.64 -20.55
N HIS A 163 7.92 18.27 -21.54
CA HIS A 163 8.14 17.90 -22.93
C HIS A 163 9.57 18.30 -23.38
N LEU A 164 10.33 17.34 -23.93
CA LEU A 164 11.77 17.49 -24.16
C LEU A 164 12.13 18.56 -25.18
N ASP A 165 11.41 18.60 -26.33
CA ASP A 165 11.70 19.54 -27.43
C ASP A 165 11.10 20.93 -27.20
N ASN A 166 10.03 21.02 -26.42
CA ASN A 166 9.41 22.30 -26.04
C ASN A 166 9.13 22.32 -24.54
N PRO A 167 10.10 22.68 -23.70
CA PRO A 167 10.00 22.65 -22.25
C PRO A 167 9.05 23.70 -21.63
N ASP A 168 8.50 24.62 -22.45
CA ASP A 168 7.41 25.49 -22.02
C ASP A 168 6.13 24.68 -21.78
N ILE A 169 6.00 23.50 -22.41
CA ILE A 169 4.89 22.58 -22.21
C ILE A 169 5.25 21.59 -21.09
N MET A 170 4.50 21.66 -20.02
CA MET A 170 4.63 20.79 -18.87
C MET A 170 3.28 20.28 -18.41
N VAL A 171 3.19 19.07 -17.90
CA VAL A 171 1.99 18.51 -17.29
C VAL A 171 2.27 18.13 -15.84
N MET A 172 1.25 18.15 -15.01
CA MET A 172 1.38 17.84 -13.59
C MET A 172 0.14 17.13 -13.07
N ALA A 173 0.35 16.06 -12.32
CA ALA A 173 -0.64 15.52 -11.40
C ALA A 173 -0.47 16.20 -10.04
N TYR A 174 -1.57 16.71 -9.47
CA TYR A 174 -1.52 17.53 -8.28
C TYR A 174 -2.65 17.15 -7.32
N GLU A 175 -2.31 16.80 -6.09
CA GLU A 175 -3.28 16.58 -5.02
C GLU A 175 -3.54 17.86 -4.25
N ALA A 176 -4.83 18.22 -4.09
CA ALA A 176 -5.29 19.39 -3.35
C ALA A 176 -6.41 19.02 -2.38
N ASP A 177 -6.82 19.95 -1.53
CA ASP A 177 -7.95 19.76 -0.61
C ASP A 177 -9.25 19.49 -1.39
N GLU A 178 -9.97 18.42 -1.09
CA GLU A 178 -11.24 18.06 -1.74
C GLU A 178 -12.41 19.02 -1.42
N LYS A 179 -12.25 19.84 -0.40
CA LYS A 179 -13.26 20.85 0.00
C LYS A 179 -13.36 22.05 -0.96
N ILE A 180 -12.66 21.97 -2.09
CA ILE A 180 -12.70 22.98 -3.12
C ILE A 180 -14.03 22.89 -3.90
N PRO A 181 -14.76 24.00 -4.11
CA PRO A 181 -16.00 23.99 -4.85
C PRO A 181 -15.85 23.44 -6.28
N ASP A 182 -16.90 22.82 -6.79
CA ASP A 182 -16.92 22.36 -8.18
C ASP A 182 -16.70 23.53 -9.16
N GLY A 183 -15.82 23.30 -10.12
CA GLY A 183 -15.43 24.30 -11.12
C GLY A 183 -14.19 25.12 -10.78
N GLU A 184 -13.71 25.05 -9.54
CA GLU A 184 -12.41 25.62 -9.14
C GLU A 184 -11.28 24.59 -9.33
N PRO A 185 -10.02 25.04 -9.53
CA PRO A 185 -8.87 24.16 -9.57
C PRO A 185 -8.72 23.34 -8.28
N GLY A 186 -8.68 22.02 -8.38
CA GLY A 186 -8.60 21.06 -7.27
C GLY A 186 -7.64 19.93 -7.56
N THR A 187 -7.84 18.78 -6.92
CA THR A 187 -7.08 17.56 -7.22
C THR A 187 -7.30 17.13 -8.66
N GLY A 188 -6.20 16.97 -9.43
CA GLY A 188 -6.29 16.52 -10.81
C GLY A 188 -5.09 16.86 -11.67
N VAL A 189 -5.34 17.00 -12.94
CA VAL A 189 -4.33 17.21 -14.00
C VAL A 189 -4.26 18.69 -14.37
N TYR A 190 -3.03 19.19 -14.48
CA TYR A 190 -2.72 20.55 -14.87
C TYR A 190 -1.75 20.58 -16.03
N ILE A 191 -1.77 21.66 -16.81
CA ILE A 191 -0.82 21.93 -17.89
C ILE A 191 -0.27 23.35 -17.79
N SER A 192 1.00 23.53 -18.09
CA SER A 192 1.66 24.80 -18.31
C SER A 192 2.08 24.94 -19.77
N TYR A 193 2.13 26.17 -20.26
CA TYR A 193 2.65 26.54 -21.58
C TYR A 193 3.71 27.64 -21.51
N ASP A 194 4.21 27.93 -20.30
CA ASP A 194 5.16 29.01 -20.00
C ASP A 194 6.33 28.55 -19.10
N GLY A 195 6.69 27.26 -19.22
CA GLY A 195 7.79 26.69 -18.45
C GLY A 195 7.51 26.64 -16.94
N GLY A 196 6.26 26.36 -16.57
CA GLY A 196 5.85 26.15 -15.18
C GLY A 196 5.63 27.43 -14.36
N GLU A 197 5.59 28.62 -14.98
CA GLU A 197 5.28 29.87 -14.29
C GLU A 197 3.78 29.99 -13.95
N SER A 198 2.91 29.44 -14.81
CA SER A 198 1.48 29.36 -14.58
C SER A 198 0.90 28.04 -15.04
N TRP A 199 -0.18 27.61 -14.39
CA TRP A 199 -0.81 26.33 -14.62
C TRP A 199 -2.30 26.49 -14.91
N LYS A 200 -2.80 25.66 -15.82
CA LYS A 200 -4.21 25.57 -16.16
C LYS A 200 -4.73 24.20 -15.74
N PHE A 201 -5.81 24.19 -14.97
CA PHE A 201 -6.54 22.96 -14.60
C PHE A 201 -7.22 22.35 -15.83
N LEU A 202 -7.03 21.06 -16.04
CA LEU A 202 -7.58 20.30 -17.18
C LEU A 202 -8.69 19.35 -16.75
N LEU A 203 -8.44 18.54 -15.73
CA LEU A 203 -9.30 17.42 -15.37
C LEU A 203 -9.26 17.18 -13.86
N LYS A 204 -10.44 17.03 -13.25
CA LYS A 204 -10.52 16.47 -11.89
C LYS A 204 -10.20 14.99 -11.93
N HIS A 205 -9.16 14.58 -11.23
CA HIS A 205 -8.74 13.19 -11.10
C HIS A 205 -8.18 12.95 -9.71
N ALA A 206 -8.96 12.26 -8.88
CA ALA A 206 -8.69 12.09 -7.45
C ALA A 206 -8.69 10.61 -7.05
N VAL A 207 -8.14 9.73 -7.89
CA VAL A 207 -8.08 8.29 -7.62
C VAL A 207 -6.85 8.01 -6.76
N ARG A 208 -6.97 8.20 -5.44
CA ARG A 208 -5.91 7.92 -4.44
C ARG A 208 -4.57 8.56 -4.82
N PRO A 209 -4.51 9.88 -5.05
CA PRO A 209 -3.31 10.54 -5.59
C PRO A 209 -2.08 10.40 -4.69
N PHE A 210 -2.25 10.20 -3.39
CA PHE A 210 -1.16 9.88 -2.45
C PHE A 210 -0.52 8.51 -2.69
N TYR A 211 -1.07 7.71 -3.60
CA TYR A 211 -0.61 6.36 -3.96
C TYR A 211 -0.48 6.18 -5.48
N HIS A 212 -1.38 6.75 -6.27
CA HIS A 212 -1.41 6.71 -7.73
C HIS A 212 -1.45 8.14 -8.27
N GLY A 213 -0.32 8.76 -8.49
CA GLY A 213 -0.30 10.16 -8.85
C GLY A 213 0.72 10.51 -9.93
N GLN A 214 1.10 9.58 -10.79
CA GLN A 214 2.06 9.81 -11.85
C GLN A 214 1.43 10.34 -13.12
N ILE A 215 2.19 11.14 -13.86
CA ILE A 215 1.80 11.71 -15.14
C ILE A 215 2.99 11.78 -16.09
N GLU A 216 2.76 11.39 -17.34
CA GLU A 216 3.76 11.49 -18.39
C GLU A 216 3.25 12.23 -19.62
N ILE A 217 4.10 13.09 -20.20
CA ILE A 217 3.89 13.66 -21.51
C ILE A 217 4.80 12.92 -22.52
N ASP A 218 4.22 12.56 -23.66
CA ASP A 218 4.99 11.92 -24.73
C ASP A 218 6.16 12.84 -25.17
N PRO A 219 7.41 12.39 -25.09
CA PRO A 219 8.59 13.22 -25.38
C PRO A 219 8.68 13.71 -26.83
N ILE A 220 7.92 13.09 -27.76
CA ILE A 220 7.93 13.42 -29.19
C ILE A 220 6.65 14.16 -29.59
N ASN A 221 5.50 13.80 -29.01
CA ASN A 221 4.20 14.40 -29.33
C ASN A 221 3.49 14.95 -28.09
N PRO A 222 3.54 16.26 -27.81
CA PRO A 222 2.96 16.85 -26.61
C PRO A 222 1.42 16.76 -26.53
N ASP A 223 0.75 16.36 -27.60
CA ASP A 223 -0.70 16.10 -27.56
C ASP A 223 -1.04 14.81 -26.79
N ASN A 224 -0.07 13.90 -26.63
CA ASN A 224 -0.24 12.67 -25.89
C ASN A 224 0.16 12.86 -24.42
N ILE A 225 -0.81 12.73 -23.52
CA ILE A 225 -0.62 12.83 -22.07
C ILE A 225 -1.18 11.57 -21.43
N TYR A 226 -0.42 10.99 -20.50
CA TYR A 226 -0.76 9.74 -19.82
C TYR A 226 -0.84 10.00 -18.30
N VAL A 227 -2.00 9.71 -17.70
CA VAL A 227 -2.16 9.76 -16.24
C VAL A 227 -2.13 8.33 -15.73
N VAL A 228 -1.06 8.00 -15.04
CA VAL A 228 -0.79 6.67 -14.53
C VAL A 228 -1.45 6.53 -13.16
N SER A 229 -2.51 5.76 -13.12
CA SER A 229 -3.31 5.56 -11.91
C SER A 229 -4.13 4.28 -12.03
N ARG A 230 -4.95 4.02 -11.02
CA ARG A 230 -5.97 2.98 -11.13
C ARG A 230 -6.97 3.35 -12.24
N GLY A 231 -6.79 2.76 -13.42
CA GLY A 231 -7.56 3.10 -14.61
C GLY A 231 -6.93 4.23 -15.41
N PHE A 232 -5.79 3.95 -15.95
CA PHE A 232 -4.97 4.68 -16.89
C PHE A 232 -5.77 5.64 -17.81
N MET A 233 -5.52 6.94 -17.69
CA MET A 233 -6.18 7.97 -18.48
C MET A 233 -5.25 8.46 -19.59
N ILE A 234 -5.78 8.65 -20.78
CA ILE A 234 -5.01 9.10 -21.96
C ILE A 234 -5.69 10.32 -22.58
N SER A 235 -4.90 11.33 -22.92
CA SER A 235 -5.26 12.37 -23.88
C SER A 235 -4.42 12.21 -25.15
N ASN A 236 -5.00 12.50 -26.31
CA ASN A 236 -4.29 12.58 -27.59
C ASN A 236 -4.55 13.93 -28.27
N ASP A 237 -4.97 14.93 -27.54
CA ASP A 237 -5.38 16.24 -28.05
C ASP A 237 -4.87 17.41 -27.17
N GLY A 238 -3.76 17.21 -26.48
CA GLY A 238 -3.14 18.22 -25.62
C GLY A 238 -3.97 18.52 -24.35
N GLY A 239 -4.64 17.51 -23.81
CA GLY A 239 -5.40 17.63 -22.58
C GLY A 239 -6.80 18.24 -22.73
N LYS A 240 -7.31 18.39 -23.96
CA LYS A 240 -8.68 18.88 -24.19
C LYS A 240 -9.73 17.84 -23.83
N SER A 241 -9.39 16.57 -24.04
CA SER A 241 -10.21 15.42 -23.62
C SER A 241 -9.34 14.30 -23.08
N PHE A 242 -9.91 13.51 -22.18
CA PHE A 242 -9.29 12.32 -21.62
C PHE A 242 -10.25 11.15 -21.72
N TYR A 243 -9.73 9.97 -22.01
CA TYR A 243 -10.48 8.72 -21.98
C TYR A 243 -9.75 7.70 -21.12
N GLN A 244 -10.52 6.90 -20.38
CA GLN A 244 -9.99 5.82 -19.57
C GLN A 244 -9.76 4.58 -20.43
N ARG A 245 -8.55 4.06 -20.41
CA ARG A 245 -8.24 2.79 -21.03
C ARG A 245 -8.13 1.71 -19.95
N ARG A 246 -9.11 0.82 -19.90
CA ARG A 246 -9.03 -0.38 -19.08
C ARG A 246 -8.31 -1.47 -19.85
N TRP A 247 -7.16 -1.90 -19.37
CA TRP A 247 -6.49 -3.09 -19.85
C TRP A 247 -7.28 -4.30 -19.33
N ARG A 248 -7.64 -5.20 -20.22
CA ARG A 248 -8.63 -6.24 -19.97
C ARG A 248 -8.14 -7.41 -19.10
N THR A 249 -6.86 -7.46 -18.74
CA THR A 249 -6.23 -8.66 -18.17
C THR A 249 -5.56 -8.45 -16.81
N ASP A 250 -5.54 -7.21 -16.28
CA ASP A 250 -4.56 -6.92 -15.26
C ASP A 250 -5.16 -5.97 -14.23
N GLY A 251 -4.92 -6.22 -12.97
CA GLY A 251 -5.52 -5.57 -11.81
C GLY A 251 -5.46 -4.03 -11.73
N GLY A 252 -4.78 -3.38 -12.66
CA GLY A 252 -4.95 -1.95 -12.96
C GLY A 252 -4.47 -0.98 -11.89
N ASP A 253 -3.59 -1.38 -11.00
CA ASP A 253 -2.87 -0.48 -10.10
C ASP A 253 -1.51 -0.19 -10.75
N ASP A 254 -1.49 0.87 -11.59
CA ASP A 254 -0.32 1.31 -12.34
C ASP A 254 0.40 2.40 -11.53
N HIS A 255 1.73 2.34 -11.45
CA HIS A 255 2.52 3.17 -10.54
C HIS A 255 3.50 4.10 -11.22
N ASP A 256 4.07 3.70 -12.37
CA ASP A 256 5.05 4.50 -13.05
C ASP A 256 5.12 4.14 -14.53
N MET A 257 5.50 5.10 -15.37
CA MET A 257 5.60 4.94 -16.81
C MET A 257 6.85 5.63 -17.33
N TRP A 258 7.51 4.97 -18.26
CA TRP A 258 8.60 5.57 -19.01
C TRP A 258 8.36 5.42 -20.51
N ILE A 259 8.59 6.50 -21.27
CA ILE A 259 8.50 6.54 -22.72
C ILE A 259 9.88 6.84 -23.28
N ALA A 260 10.33 6.03 -24.25
CA ALA A 260 11.65 6.22 -24.84
C ALA A 260 11.71 7.56 -25.60
N PRO A 261 12.66 8.44 -25.25
CA PRO A 261 12.74 9.78 -25.84
C PRO A 261 13.14 9.80 -27.32
N TYR A 262 13.62 8.67 -27.84
CA TYR A 262 14.05 8.50 -29.24
C TYR A 262 13.02 7.73 -30.08
N ASP A 263 12.05 7.04 -29.46
CA ASP A 263 10.95 6.32 -30.15
C ASP A 263 9.78 6.11 -29.18
N ASN A 264 8.76 6.97 -29.26
CA ASN A 264 7.59 6.94 -28.38
C ASN A 264 6.70 5.68 -28.53
N LYS A 265 7.05 4.75 -29.42
CA LYS A 265 6.41 3.43 -29.47
C LYS A 265 6.89 2.50 -28.37
N ILE A 266 8.09 2.75 -27.85
CA ILE A 266 8.69 1.97 -26.77
C ILE A 266 8.30 2.59 -25.44
N MET A 267 7.52 1.84 -24.66
CA MET A 267 7.02 2.29 -23.37
C MET A 267 7.19 1.17 -22.34
N TYR A 268 7.59 1.54 -21.15
CA TYR A 268 7.55 0.67 -19.96
C TYR A 268 6.50 1.17 -18.99
N LEU A 269 5.78 0.24 -18.35
CA LEU A 269 4.79 0.51 -17.33
C LEU A 269 5.07 -0.37 -16.13
N ALA A 270 5.19 0.21 -14.94
CA ALA A 270 5.31 -0.50 -13.67
C ALA A 270 3.93 -0.64 -13.02
N THR A 271 3.62 -1.86 -12.58
CA THR A 271 2.33 -2.20 -11.97
C THR A 271 2.53 -3.10 -10.76
N ASP A 272 1.52 -3.25 -9.91
CA ASP A 272 1.52 -4.20 -8.78
C ASP A 272 1.76 -5.67 -9.22
N GLN A 273 1.60 -5.96 -10.50
CA GLN A 273 1.79 -7.31 -11.07
C GLN A 273 3.08 -7.46 -11.88
N GLY A 274 4.01 -6.53 -11.74
CA GLY A 274 5.28 -6.51 -12.46
C GLY A 274 5.36 -5.41 -13.51
N SER A 275 6.33 -5.51 -14.42
CA SER A 275 6.53 -4.54 -15.49
C SER A 275 5.93 -5.01 -16.80
N ARG A 276 5.62 -4.03 -17.67
CA ARG A 276 5.11 -4.26 -19.02
C ARG A 276 5.89 -3.45 -20.02
N LEU A 277 6.08 -4.02 -21.21
CA LEU A 277 6.70 -3.37 -22.35
C LEU A 277 5.70 -3.25 -23.49
N SER A 278 5.57 -2.06 -24.06
CA SER A 278 4.96 -1.83 -25.36
C SER A 278 6.02 -1.43 -26.37
N VAL A 279 5.84 -1.84 -27.63
CA VAL A 279 6.65 -1.44 -28.79
C VAL A 279 5.79 -0.83 -29.91
N ASP A 280 4.55 -0.49 -29.60
CA ASP A 280 3.56 0.02 -30.56
C ASP A 280 2.73 1.20 -30.00
N ALA A 281 3.36 2.03 -29.17
CA ALA A 281 2.76 3.18 -28.50
C ALA A 281 1.56 2.80 -27.63
N GLY A 282 1.72 1.76 -26.80
CA GLY A 282 0.73 1.32 -25.84
C GLY A 282 -0.49 0.62 -26.43
N LYS A 283 -0.49 0.22 -27.70
CA LYS A 283 -1.61 -0.52 -28.31
C LYS A 283 -1.65 -1.96 -27.79
N THR A 284 -0.49 -2.58 -27.66
CA THR A 284 -0.31 -3.89 -27.04
C THR A 284 0.81 -3.88 -26.02
N TRP A 285 0.73 -4.80 -25.04
CA TRP A 285 1.69 -4.87 -23.94
C TRP A 285 2.15 -6.31 -23.71
N LEU A 286 3.44 -6.46 -23.48
CA LEU A 286 4.08 -7.71 -23.07
C LEU A 286 4.33 -7.64 -21.56
N SER A 287 3.75 -8.55 -20.80
CA SER A 287 3.98 -8.63 -19.35
C SER A 287 5.29 -9.34 -19.04
N HIS A 288 6.10 -8.72 -18.19
CA HIS A 288 7.33 -9.29 -17.64
C HIS A 288 7.08 -9.81 -16.21
N ASN A 289 6.32 -10.87 -16.07
CA ASN A 289 6.08 -11.54 -14.79
C ASN A 289 6.91 -12.80 -14.60
N ASN A 290 8.09 -12.82 -15.19
CA ASN A 290 9.08 -13.92 -15.08
C ASN A 290 10.17 -13.66 -14.04
N MET A 291 10.08 -12.59 -13.26
CA MET A 291 10.97 -12.32 -12.14
C MET A 291 10.61 -13.22 -10.96
N ALA A 292 11.64 -13.84 -10.33
CA ALA A 292 11.44 -14.71 -9.18
C ALA A 292 11.34 -13.90 -7.88
N ILE A 293 10.37 -12.97 -7.82
CA ILE A 293 10.08 -12.13 -6.68
C ILE A 293 8.59 -12.20 -6.33
N GLY A 294 8.27 -12.00 -5.05
CA GLY A 294 6.89 -11.92 -4.57
C GLY A 294 6.85 -11.38 -3.15
N GLN A 295 5.91 -10.48 -2.90
CA GLN A 295 5.72 -9.89 -1.58
C GLN A 295 4.66 -10.69 -0.80
N TYR A 296 5.13 -11.66 -0.01
CA TYR A 296 4.25 -12.44 0.84
C TYR A 296 3.90 -11.68 2.13
N TYR A 297 2.62 -11.59 2.45
CA TYR A 297 2.14 -11.09 3.75
C TYR A 297 2.31 -12.11 4.88
N ALA A 298 1.98 -13.35 4.59
CA ALA A 298 2.11 -14.46 5.53
C ALA A 298 2.29 -15.78 4.79
N ILE A 299 2.89 -16.77 5.45
CA ILE A 299 3.08 -18.11 4.91
C ILE A 299 2.51 -19.17 5.85
N GLY A 300 2.03 -20.27 5.27
CA GLY A 300 1.68 -21.51 5.94
C GLY A 300 2.36 -22.70 5.26
N VAL A 301 2.52 -23.79 5.96
CA VAL A 301 3.11 -25.02 5.43
C VAL A 301 2.18 -26.21 5.67
N ASP A 302 2.21 -27.19 4.76
CA ASP A 302 1.53 -28.46 4.97
C ASP A 302 2.49 -29.54 5.50
N MET A 303 1.96 -30.74 5.72
CA MET A 303 2.69 -31.86 6.30
C MET A 303 3.12 -32.92 5.28
N ARG A 304 3.08 -32.58 3.97
CA ARG A 304 3.57 -33.50 2.92
C ARG A 304 5.11 -33.61 2.92
N ASP A 305 5.64 -34.57 2.19
CA ASP A 305 7.06 -34.71 1.90
C ASP A 305 7.27 -34.89 0.37
N PRO A 306 7.84 -33.93 -0.35
CA PRO A 306 8.17 -32.58 0.12
C PRO A 306 6.93 -31.77 0.54
N TYR A 307 7.08 -30.94 1.57
CA TYR A 307 6.01 -30.05 2.01
C TYR A 307 5.78 -28.92 1.00
N TYR A 308 4.59 -28.34 1.04
CA TYR A 308 4.26 -27.15 0.27
C TYR A 308 4.21 -25.92 1.18
N VAL A 309 4.61 -24.80 0.62
CA VAL A 309 4.46 -23.48 1.23
C VAL A 309 3.31 -22.78 0.55
N GLY A 310 2.31 -22.40 1.32
CA GLY A 310 1.19 -21.56 0.88
C GLY A 310 1.32 -20.17 1.44
N GLY A 311 0.91 -19.15 0.67
CA GLY A 311 0.93 -17.78 1.14
C GLY A 311 0.16 -16.84 0.25
N GLY A 312 -0.24 -15.71 0.83
CA GLY A 312 -0.88 -14.61 0.13
C GLY A 312 0.11 -13.53 -0.26
N LEU A 313 -0.02 -13.05 -1.48
CA LEU A 313 0.75 -11.97 -2.06
C LEU A 313 -0.09 -10.70 -2.09
N GLN A 314 0.53 -9.56 -1.88
CA GLN A 314 -0.13 -8.29 -2.13
C GLN A 314 -0.51 -8.22 -3.62
N ASP A 315 -1.77 -7.92 -3.90
CA ASP A 315 -2.38 -7.72 -5.22
C ASP A 315 -2.25 -8.89 -6.21
N ASN A 316 -1.60 -9.99 -5.80
CA ASN A 316 -1.27 -11.12 -6.67
C ASN A 316 -1.84 -12.47 -6.20
N GLY A 317 -2.88 -12.45 -5.37
CA GLY A 317 -3.62 -13.63 -4.94
C GLY A 317 -2.87 -14.50 -3.93
N LEU A 318 -3.33 -15.73 -3.82
CA LEU A 318 -2.77 -16.73 -2.91
C LEU A 318 -2.26 -17.94 -3.70
N TRP A 319 -1.07 -18.41 -3.34
CA TRP A 319 -0.35 -19.44 -4.06
C TRP A 319 0.16 -20.53 -3.13
N MET A 320 0.30 -21.74 -3.68
CA MET A 320 1.01 -22.85 -3.04
C MET A 320 2.13 -23.35 -3.95
N THR A 321 3.32 -23.54 -3.38
CA THR A 321 4.52 -23.96 -4.10
C THR A 321 5.21 -25.09 -3.32
N PRO A 322 5.70 -26.17 -3.96
CA PRO A 322 6.43 -27.21 -3.26
C PRO A 322 7.77 -26.67 -2.73
N SER A 323 8.22 -27.17 -1.58
CA SER A 323 9.52 -26.80 -1.00
C SER A 323 10.71 -27.40 -1.74
N ASN A 324 10.48 -28.42 -2.56
CA ASN A 324 11.49 -29.10 -3.35
C ASN A 324 10.90 -29.65 -4.66
N SER A 325 11.75 -29.86 -5.66
CA SER A 325 11.38 -30.44 -6.95
C SER A 325 12.47 -31.38 -7.44
N ARG A 326 12.06 -32.45 -8.15
CA ARG A 326 12.98 -33.34 -8.86
C ARG A 326 13.36 -32.84 -10.26
N GLU A 327 12.77 -31.73 -10.67
CA GLU A 327 13.12 -31.06 -11.93
C GLU A 327 14.54 -30.50 -11.83
N PHE A 328 15.39 -30.80 -12.81
CA PHE A 328 16.81 -30.37 -12.80
C PHE A 328 16.99 -28.87 -12.82
N ARG A 329 15.99 -28.12 -13.31
CA ARG A 329 15.94 -26.64 -13.30
C ARG A 329 15.45 -26.07 -11.96
N GLY A 330 15.12 -26.93 -10.98
CA GLY A 330 14.57 -26.52 -9.70
C GLY A 330 13.04 -26.33 -9.71
N ILE A 331 12.55 -25.45 -8.83
CA ILE A 331 11.13 -25.12 -8.74
C ILE A 331 10.80 -24.08 -9.81
N LEU A 332 9.84 -24.40 -10.67
CA LEU A 332 9.34 -23.53 -11.74
C LEU A 332 7.93 -23.04 -11.43
N ASN A 333 7.48 -21.99 -12.11
CA ASN A 333 6.13 -21.45 -11.96
C ASN A 333 5.02 -22.50 -12.17
N MET A 334 5.24 -23.46 -13.07
CA MET A 334 4.31 -24.57 -13.32
C MET A 334 4.11 -25.50 -12.12
N HIS A 335 5.00 -25.47 -11.15
CA HIS A 335 4.86 -26.24 -9.91
C HIS A 335 4.02 -25.52 -8.86
N SER A 336 3.79 -24.23 -9.05
CA SER A 336 2.96 -23.40 -8.17
C SER A 336 1.50 -23.52 -8.57
N THR A 337 0.63 -23.60 -7.57
CA THR A 337 -0.82 -23.64 -7.75
C THR A 337 -1.42 -22.34 -7.24
N TRP A 338 -2.13 -21.63 -8.09
CA TRP A 338 -2.96 -20.49 -7.69
C TRP A 338 -4.19 -20.97 -6.93
N ILE A 339 -4.50 -20.35 -5.80
CA ILE A 339 -5.56 -20.78 -4.88
C ILE A 339 -6.74 -19.81 -4.90
N ALA A 340 -6.47 -18.51 -4.73
CA ALA A 340 -7.51 -17.48 -4.66
C ALA A 340 -7.00 -16.13 -5.17
N GLU A 341 -7.95 -15.24 -5.48
CA GLU A 341 -7.72 -13.87 -5.99
C GLU A 341 -7.52 -12.85 -4.85
N GLY A 342 -7.15 -11.62 -5.24
CA GLY A 342 -7.14 -10.42 -4.42
C GLY A 342 -5.88 -10.25 -3.59
N ASP A 343 -5.92 -9.34 -2.62
CA ASP A 343 -4.89 -9.25 -1.57
C ASP A 343 -4.98 -10.49 -0.71
N GLY A 344 -4.04 -11.39 -0.91
CA GLY A 344 -3.97 -12.62 -0.14
C GLY A 344 -3.14 -12.44 1.12
N PHE A 345 -3.65 -12.89 2.26
CA PHE A 345 -2.95 -12.81 3.55
C PHE A 345 -2.59 -14.17 4.08
N HIS A 346 -3.34 -14.65 5.05
CA HIS A 346 -3.07 -15.92 5.69
C HIS A 346 -3.51 -17.08 4.80
N THR A 347 -2.63 -18.05 4.65
CA THR A 347 -2.95 -19.37 4.08
C THR A 347 -2.69 -20.40 5.16
N GLN A 348 -3.71 -21.14 5.57
CA GLN A 348 -3.59 -22.23 6.55
C GLN A 348 -4.00 -23.54 5.88
N ILE A 349 -3.20 -24.58 6.06
CA ILE A 349 -3.43 -25.89 5.47
C ILE A 349 -3.78 -26.85 6.59
N ASP A 350 -4.88 -27.59 6.44
CA ASP A 350 -5.30 -28.58 7.45
C ASP A 350 -4.19 -29.63 7.64
N PRO A 351 -3.62 -29.79 8.84
CA PRO A 351 -2.52 -30.70 9.07
C PRO A 351 -2.89 -32.18 8.91
N GLU A 352 -4.18 -32.51 8.96
CA GLU A 352 -4.68 -33.89 8.77
C GLU A 352 -5.13 -34.14 7.32
N ASP A 353 -5.46 -33.09 6.55
CA ASP A 353 -5.86 -33.17 5.15
C ASP A 353 -5.36 -31.98 4.33
N TRP A 354 -4.20 -32.13 3.73
CA TRP A 354 -3.54 -31.12 2.92
C TRP A 354 -4.39 -30.57 1.76
N ARG A 355 -5.48 -31.24 1.39
CA ARG A 355 -6.41 -30.79 0.35
C ARG A 355 -7.28 -29.65 0.85
N THR A 356 -7.52 -29.60 2.16
CA THR A 356 -8.31 -28.55 2.81
C THR A 356 -7.42 -27.35 3.14
N VAL A 357 -7.67 -26.25 2.45
CA VAL A 357 -6.90 -25.02 2.60
C VAL A 357 -7.83 -23.87 2.96
N TYR A 358 -7.42 -23.08 3.94
CA TYR A 358 -8.09 -21.85 4.35
C TYR A 358 -7.31 -20.66 3.82
N THR A 359 -8.03 -19.70 3.23
CA THR A 359 -7.45 -18.49 2.65
C THR A 359 -8.13 -17.27 3.23
N VAL A 360 -7.33 -16.28 3.62
CA VAL A 360 -7.82 -14.99 4.13
C VAL A 360 -7.44 -13.91 3.15
N ASN A 361 -8.44 -13.15 2.74
CA ASN A 361 -8.29 -11.95 1.93
C ASN A 361 -8.53 -10.71 2.81
N HIS A 362 -8.32 -9.53 2.25
CA HIS A 362 -8.47 -8.26 2.95
C HIS A 362 -9.85 -8.09 3.63
N VAL A 363 -9.86 -7.31 4.72
CA VAL A 363 -11.04 -6.91 5.51
C VAL A 363 -11.95 -8.05 5.98
N GLY A 364 -11.36 -9.21 6.31
CA GLY A 364 -12.07 -10.29 7.00
C GLY A 364 -12.74 -11.32 6.10
N PHE A 365 -12.48 -11.32 4.80
CA PHE A 365 -12.95 -12.42 3.96
C PHE A 365 -12.12 -13.68 4.19
N VAL A 366 -12.78 -14.75 4.57
CA VAL A 366 -12.15 -16.06 4.74
C VAL A 366 -12.93 -17.14 3.99
N ALA A 367 -12.18 -18.01 3.33
CA ALA A 367 -12.73 -19.14 2.61
C ALA A 367 -12.01 -20.43 2.96
N ARG A 368 -12.74 -21.54 2.83
CA ARG A 368 -12.22 -22.91 2.84
C ARG A 368 -12.37 -23.49 1.46
N GLN A 369 -11.34 -24.14 0.96
CA GLN A 369 -11.41 -24.82 -0.32
C GLN A 369 -10.73 -26.16 -0.29
N ASN A 370 -11.17 -27.06 -1.16
CA ASN A 370 -10.47 -28.28 -1.50
C ASN A 370 -9.65 -28.02 -2.77
N ILE A 371 -8.33 -28.02 -2.66
CA ILE A 371 -7.44 -27.68 -3.79
C ILE A 371 -7.40 -28.75 -4.89
N GLU A 372 -7.87 -29.98 -4.62
CA GLU A 372 -7.96 -31.07 -5.59
C GLU A 372 -9.26 -30.98 -6.40
N THR A 373 -10.40 -30.86 -5.73
CA THR A 373 -11.73 -30.75 -6.38
C THR A 373 -12.08 -29.36 -6.86
N ARG A 374 -11.37 -28.33 -6.37
CA ARG A 374 -11.66 -26.89 -6.58
C ARG A 374 -12.95 -26.43 -5.94
N GLU A 375 -13.57 -27.22 -5.08
CA GLU A 375 -14.70 -26.78 -4.26
C GLU A 375 -14.28 -25.66 -3.34
N TYR A 376 -15.04 -24.57 -3.34
CA TYR A 376 -14.76 -23.33 -2.64
C TYR A 376 -15.98 -22.87 -1.83
N THR A 377 -15.79 -22.57 -0.55
CA THR A 377 -16.85 -22.14 0.35
C THR A 377 -16.39 -20.92 1.14
N PHE A 378 -17.16 -19.83 1.08
CA PHE A 378 -16.99 -18.72 2.02
C PHE A 378 -17.42 -19.18 3.41
N ILE A 379 -16.53 -18.99 4.38
CA ILE A 379 -16.76 -19.32 5.79
C ILE A 379 -16.64 -18.10 6.70
N THR A 380 -16.66 -16.91 6.14
CA THR A 380 -16.67 -15.65 6.90
C THR A 380 -17.86 -15.66 7.88
N PRO A 381 -17.65 -15.28 9.17
CA PRO A 381 -18.73 -15.22 10.14
C PRO A 381 -19.84 -14.24 9.72
N THR A 382 -21.07 -14.73 9.60
CA THR A 382 -22.25 -13.93 9.28
C THR A 382 -23.32 -14.10 10.36
N PRO A 383 -24.36 -13.25 10.43
CA PRO A 383 -25.47 -13.42 11.37
C PRO A 383 -26.09 -14.82 11.34
N GLU A 384 -26.14 -15.45 10.17
CA GLU A 384 -26.72 -16.78 9.96
C GLU A 384 -25.82 -17.90 10.46
N THR A 385 -24.51 -17.72 10.38
CA THR A 385 -23.52 -18.74 10.79
C THR A 385 -23.03 -18.57 12.23
N ILE A 386 -23.28 -17.41 12.86
CA ILE A 386 -22.90 -17.15 14.25
C ILE A 386 -24.00 -17.64 15.20
N THR A 387 -23.76 -18.73 15.91
CA THR A 387 -24.75 -19.42 16.75
C THR A 387 -25.22 -18.63 18.00
N ASN A 388 -24.46 -17.62 18.42
CA ASN A 388 -24.80 -16.75 19.54
C ASN A 388 -24.82 -15.26 19.15
N PHE A 389 -25.18 -14.96 17.93
CA PHE A 389 -25.15 -13.60 17.38
C PHE A 389 -26.00 -12.62 18.19
N THR A 390 -27.20 -13.03 18.61
CA THR A 390 -28.14 -12.20 19.39
C THR A 390 -27.61 -11.71 20.73
N ASP A 391 -26.62 -12.40 21.29
CA ASP A 391 -26.00 -12.01 22.57
C ASP A 391 -25.06 -10.81 22.43
N PHE A 392 -24.72 -10.43 21.20
CA PHE A 392 -23.70 -9.42 20.87
C PHE A 392 -24.26 -8.23 20.06
N VAL A 393 -25.57 -8.19 19.82
CA VAL A 393 -26.21 -7.05 19.17
C VAL A 393 -26.34 -5.90 20.16
N GLU A 394 -25.46 -4.89 20.06
CA GLU A 394 -25.68 -3.61 20.73
C GLU A 394 -26.84 -2.88 20.02
N TYR A 395 -27.90 -2.54 20.77
CA TYR A 395 -29.09 -1.86 20.26
C TYR A 395 -28.87 -0.39 19.85
N ASP A 396 -27.66 0.14 19.93
CA ASP A 396 -27.31 1.51 19.52
C ASP A 396 -26.85 1.54 18.04
N TYR A 397 -27.67 0.94 17.17
CA TYR A 397 -27.46 0.97 15.72
C TYR A 397 -27.95 2.30 15.17
N ASP A 398 -27.03 3.21 14.90
CA ASP A 398 -27.31 4.44 14.14
C ASP A 398 -27.25 4.10 12.64
N GLU A 399 -28.41 3.97 12.02
CA GLU A 399 -28.54 3.72 10.57
C GLU A 399 -27.80 4.76 9.72
N THR A 400 -27.57 5.98 10.23
CA THR A 400 -26.85 7.04 9.53
C THR A 400 -25.33 6.82 9.57
N ARG A 401 -24.81 5.94 10.44
CA ARG A 401 -23.39 5.56 10.58
C ARG A 401 -23.06 4.22 9.95
N ASN A 402 -23.94 3.67 9.12
CA ASN A 402 -23.76 2.44 8.36
C ASN A 402 -22.61 2.52 7.34
N ARG A 403 -21.48 3.08 7.73
CA ARG A 403 -20.26 3.20 6.94
C ARG A 403 -19.13 2.28 7.44
N TYR A 404 -19.44 1.02 7.70
CA TYR A 404 -18.57 -0.06 7.23
C TYR A 404 -18.94 -0.39 5.78
N THR A 405 -19.38 0.58 5.13
CA THR A 405 -19.49 0.61 3.72
C THR A 405 -18.11 1.03 3.23
N ILE A 406 -17.29 0.07 2.94
CA ILE A 406 -16.89 0.04 1.53
C ILE A 406 -18.22 0.26 0.83
N ASP A 407 -18.48 1.46 0.32
CA ASP A 407 -19.67 1.71 -0.47
C ASP A 407 -19.69 0.60 -1.54
N PRO A 408 -20.67 -0.33 -1.52
CA PRO A 408 -20.72 -1.40 -2.53
C PRO A 408 -20.76 -0.80 -3.93
N GLY A 409 -21.08 0.52 -4.02
CA GLY A 409 -21.06 1.31 -5.21
C GLY A 409 -19.68 1.71 -5.71
N GLU A 410 -18.67 1.85 -4.89
CA GLU A 410 -17.33 2.31 -5.29
C GLU A 410 -16.30 1.18 -5.43
N HIS A 411 -16.46 0.08 -4.71
CA HIS A 411 -15.56 -1.06 -4.86
C HIS A 411 -16.12 -2.06 -5.89
N TRP A 412 -15.52 -2.08 -7.09
CA TRP A 412 -15.85 -3.02 -8.18
C TRP A 412 -15.89 -4.48 -7.71
N PHE A 413 -15.10 -4.85 -6.71
CA PHE A 413 -14.97 -6.17 -6.11
C PHE A 413 -16.29 -6.64 -5.41
N PHE A 414 -17.13 -5.71 -4.95
CA PHE A 414 -18.41 -6.03 -4.29
C PHE A 414 -19.62 -5.87 -5.23
N ARG A 415 -19.51 -5.04 -6.28
CA ARG A 415 -20.59 -4.82 -7.25
C ARG A 415 -20.95 -6.05 -8.07
N GLU A 416 -20.00 -6.92 -8.34
CA GLU A 416 -20.15 -8.01 -9.30
C GLU A 416 -20.31 -9.40 -8.64
N ARG A 417 -20.38 -9.48 -7.31
CA ARG A 417 -20.46 -10.74 -6.57
C ARG A 417 -21.55 -10.71 -5.50
N PRO A 418 -22.84 -10.87 -5.89
CA PRO A 418 -23.97 -10.88 -4.95
C PRO A 418 -23.95 -12.08 -3.99
N ASP A 419 -23.08 -13.05 -4.23
CA ASP A 419 -22.85 -14.25 -3.42
C ASP A 419 -21.90 -14.05 -2.22
N ARG A 420 -21.29 -12.86 -2.08
CA ARG A 420 -20.41 -12.58 -0.93
C ARG A 420 -21.22 -12.17 0.30
N PRO A 421 -20.89 -12.74 1.46
CA PRO A 421 -21.60 -12.39 2.69
C PRO A 421 -21.31 -10.95 3.09
N LEU A 422 -22.38 -10.21 3.45
CA LEU A 422 -22.24 -8.90 4.09
C LEU A 422 -21.76 -9.11 5.52
N LEU A 423 -20.66 -8.45 5.88
CA LEU A 423 -20.14 -8.47 7.23
C LEU A 423 -21.01 -7.60 8.15
N PRO A 424 -21.39 -8.08 9.33
CA PRO A 424 -22.10 -7.27 10.30
C PRO A 424 -21.28 -6.05 10.71
N PRO A 425 -21.84 -4.83 10.73
CA PRO A 425 -21.12 -3.59 10.95
C PRO A 425 -20.47 -3.46 12.34
N GLN A 426 -20.92 -4.22 13.34
CA GLN A 426 -20.31 -4.25 14.66
C GLN A 426 -18.96 -4.97 14.70
N PHE A 427 -18.62 -5.79 13.71
CA PHE A 427 -17.34 -6.50 13.64
C PHE A 427 -16.35 -5.72 12.79
N ARG A 428 -15.25 -5.32 13.43
CA ARG A 428 -14.14 -4.64 12.78
C ARG A 428 -13.07 -5.66 12.43
N PHE A 429 -12.80 -5.83 11.14
CA PHE A 429 -11.75 -6.70 10.65
C PHE A 429 -10.55 -5.87 10.21
N ASN A 430 -9.35 -6.31 10.58
CA ASN A 430 -8.12 -5.71 10.09
C ASN A 430 -7.98 -5.92 8.58
N TRP A 431 -7.16 -5.12 7.92
CA TRP A 431 -6.76 -5.38 6.54
C TRP A 431 -6.27 -6.82 6.40
N SER A 432 -5.37 -7.26 7.30
CA SER A 432 -4.88 -8.63 7.42
C SER A 432 -5.43 -9.29 8.69
N SER A 433 -6.67 -9.77 8.65
CA SER A 433 -7.33 -10.42 9.80
C SER A 433 -6.70 -11.78 10.11
N PRO A 434 -6.37 -12.09 11.37
CA PRO A 434 -5.70 -13.33 11.72
C PRO A 434 -6.65 -14.52 11.73
N PHE A 435 -6.21 -15.61 11.10
CA PHE A 435 -6.90 -16.90 11.08
C PHE A 435 -5.91 -17.99 11.45
N ILE A 436 -6.29 -18.89 12.37
CA ILE A 436 -5.48 -20.05 12.74
C ILE A 436 -6.32 -21.33 12.82
N ILE A 437 -5.69 -22.46 12.47
CA ILE A 437 -6.18 -23.79 12.82
C ILE A 437 -5.65 -24.12 14.22
N SER A 438 -6.52 -24.61 15.11
CA SER A 438 -6.12 -24.96 16.47
C SER A 438 -5.05 -26.06 16.49
N SER A 439 -4.04 -25.88 17.33
CA SER A 439 -3.01 -26.89 17.59
C SER A 439 -3.53 -28.17 18.25
N ASN A 440 -4.78 -28.17 18.74
CA ASN A 440 -5.39 -29.29 19.45
C ASN A 440 -6.38 -30.11 18.59
N ASN A 441 -6.93 -29.52 17.51
CA ASN A 441 -7.93 -30.16 16.68
C ASN A 441 -8.05 -29.42 15.35
N SER A 442 -7.80 -30.08 14.23
CA SER A 442 -7.82 -29.50 12.89
C SER A 442 -9.20 -28.95 12.46
N LYS A 443 -10.29 -29.45 13.05
CA LYS A 443 -11.65 -28.93 12.81
C LYS A 443 -11.94 -27.64 13.58
N ARG A 444 -11.15 -27.35 14.61
CA ARG A 444 -11.27 -26.15 15.41
C ARG A 444 -10.44 -25.04 14.79
N VAL A 445 -11.12 -23.95 14.43
CA VAL A 445 -10.46 -22.78 13.84
C VAL A 445 -10.83 -21.51 14.60
N PHE A 446 -9.94 -20.52 14.57
CA PHE A 446 -10.17 -19.21 15.18
C PHE A 446 -10.01 -18.12 14.14
N PHE A 447 -10.83 -17.09 14.26
CA PHE A 447 -10.78 -15.92 13.39
C PHE A 447 -10.96 -14.64 14.20
N GLY A 448 -10.14 -13.62 13.91
CA GLY A 448 -10.11 -12.37 14.69
C GLY A 448 -10.75 -11.19 13.96
N SER A 449 -11.69 -10.52 14.64
CA SER A 449 -12.13 -9.15 14.37
C SER A 449 -11.73 -8.28 15.57
N ASN A 450 -12.58 -7.39 16.09
CA ASN A 450 -12.48 -6.87 17.47
C ASN A 450 -12.93 -7.92 18.51
N HIS A 451 -13.69 -8.93 18.07
CA HIS A 451 -14.05 -10.12 18.81
C HIS A 451 -13.29 -11.33 18.27
N LEU A 452 -13.15 -12.36 19.11
CA LEU A 452 -12.61 -13.65 18.69
C LEU A 452 -13.74 -14.62 18.37
N PHE A 453 -13.75 -15.13 17.15
CA PHE A 453 -14.64 -16.20 16.69
C PHE A 453 -13.94 -17.55 16.82
N GLN A 454 -14.71 -18.56 17.19
CA GLN A 454 -14.32 -19.97 17.21
C GLN A 454 -15.32 -20.79 16.43
N SER A 455 -14.84 -21.66 15.56
CA SER A 455 -15.61 -22.76 14.94
C SER A 455 -15.04 -24.09 15.41
N ASN A 456 -15.88 -25.13 15.48
CA ASN A 456 -15.48 -26.51 15.75
C ASN A 456 -15.80 -27.46 14.58
N ASP A 457 -16.25 -26.90 13.47
CA ASP A 457 -16.69 -27.60 12.25
C ASP A 457 -16.07 -27.00 10.98
N ARG A 458 -14.81 -26.56 11.07
CA ARG A 458 -14.05 -26.01 9.94
C ARG A 458 -14.62 -24.72 9.35
N GLY A 459 -15.35 -23.94 10.15
CA GLY A 459 -15.89 -22.63 9.76
C GLY A 459 -17.33 -22.68 9.25
N ASP A 460 -18.02 -23.83 9.28
CA ASP A 460 -19.42 -23.91 8.88
C ASP A 460 -20.33 -23.15 9.86
N ASN A 461 -20.04 -23.24 11.17
CA ASN A 461 -20.71 -22.46 12.21
C ASN A 461 -19.67 -21.79 13.12
N TRP A 462 -20.02 -20.60 13.60
CA TRP A 462 -19.17 -19.79 14.45
C TRP A 462 -19.81 -19.51 15.80
N LYS A 463 -18.97 -19.31 16.80
CA LYS A 463 -19.34 -18.78 18.10
C LYS A 463 -18.43 -17.63 18.47
N ILE A 464 -18.98 -16.50 18.92
CA ILE A 464 -18.23 -15.42 19.52
C ILE A 464 -17.84 -15.85 20.94
N ILE A 465 -16.54 -15.90 21.22
CA ILE A 465 -16.00 -16.37 22.50
C ILE A 465 -15.26 -15.27 23.29
N SER A 466 -15.44 -14.01 22.90
CA SER A 466 -14.85 -12.88 23.62
C SER A 466 -15.75 -11.66 23.62
N PRO A 467 -15.62 -10.75 24.62
CA PRO A 467 -16.04 -9.36 24.45
C PRO A 467 -15.20 -8.68 23.37
N ASP A 468 -15.41 -7.38 23.13
CA ASP A 468 -14.45 -6.55 22.38
C ASP A 468 -13.10 -6.55 23.15
N LEU A 469 -12.03 -7.10 22.54
CA LEU A 469 -10.71 -7.26 23.17
C LEU A 469 -9.80 -6.06 22.95
N THR A 470 -10.26 -5.07 22.22
CA THR A 470 -9.53 -3.84 21.89
C THR A 470 -9.77 -2.74 22.93
N THR A 471 -9.12 -1.60 22.80
CA THR A 471 -9.43 -0.43 23.61
C THR A 471 -10.70 0.27 23.16
N ASN A 472 -11.07 0.09 21.89
CA ASN A 472 -12.26 0.67 21.26
C ASN A 472 -12.40 2.19 21.46
N ASP A 473 -11.29 2.94 21.34
CA ASP A 473 -11.25 4.38 21.54
C ASP A 473 -12.12 5.10 20.50
N LYS A 474 -13.31 5.54 20.93
CA LYS A 474 -14.33 6.18 20.05
C LYS A 474 -13.82 7.46 19.39
N ASN A 475 -12.87 8.17 20.00
CA ASN A 475 -12.34 9.42 19.44
C ASN A 475 -11.42 9.17 18.24
N LEU A 476 -10.76 8.01 18.19
CA LEU A 476 -9.89 7.61 17.09
C LEU A 476 -10.64 6.81 16.02
N ARG A 477 -11.81 6.23 16.34
CA ARG A 477 -12.63 5.47 15.40
C ARG A 477 -13.37 6.32 14.36
N ASN A 478 -13.50 7.62 14.59
CA ASN A 478 -14.35 8.52 13.79
C ASN A 478 -13.65 9.13 12.57
N THR A 479 -12.46 8.69 12.21
CA THR A 479 -11.78 9.11 10.98
C THR A 479 -12.28 8.28 9.79
N SER A 480 -13.52 8.57 9.35
CA SER A 480 -14.20 7.81 8.29
C SER A 480 -13.57 7.99 6.89
N ASP A 481 -12.68 8.96 6.74
CA ASP A 481 -12.02 9.34 5.49
C ASP A 481 -10.51 9.01 5.48
N GLY A 482 -10.00 8.31 6.51
CA GLY A 482 -8.58 8.04 6.66
C GLY A 482 -7.74 9.26 7.03
N GLY A 483 -8.25 10.50 6.88
CA GLY A 483 -7.57 11.75 7.27
C GLY A 483 -6.68 12.39 6.21
N GLY A 484 -6.62 11.85 4.98
CA GLY A 484 -5.92 12.45 3.85
C GLY A 484 -6.63 13.69 3.27
N LEU A 485 -6.00 14.37 2.30
CA LEU A 485 -6.65 15.45 1.53
C LEU A 485 -7.75 14.89 0.63
N THR A 486 -7.52 13.71 0.07
CA THR A 486 -8.48 12.94 -0.71
C THR A 486 -8.97 11.74 0.09
N ASN A 487 -10.23 11.38 -0.09
CA ASN A 487 -10.86 10.32 0.69
C ASN A 487 -10.27 8.95 0.35
N SER A 488 -9.97 8.14 1.37
CA SER A 488 -9.52 6.76 1.21
C SER A 488 -10.26 5.86 2.19
N ASN A 489 -11.14 5.02 1.68
CA ASN A 489 -11.94 4.08 2.47
C ASN A 489 -11.73 2.63 2.01
N THR A 490 -10.49 2.25 1.71
CA THR A 490 -10.15 0.89 1.25
C THR A 490 -10.20 -0.17 2.37
N GLY A 491 -10.33 0.24 3.63
CA GLY A 491 -10.25 -0.63 4.80
C GLY A 491 -8.82 -0.84 5.33
N GLY A 492 -7.81 -0.26 4.68
CA GLY A 492 -6.42 -0.30 5.15
C GLY A 492 -6.20 0.45 6.47
N GLU A 493 -7.10 1.37 6.81
CA GLU A 493 -7.14 2.15 8.03
C GLU A 493 -8.02 1.54 9.14
N ASN A 494 -8.58 0.33 8.92
CA ASN A 494 -9.34 -0.37 9.96
C ASN A 494 -8.44 -0.64 11.16
N HIS A 495 -8.88 -0.15 12.32
CA HIS A 495 -8.13 -0.19 13.57
C HIS A 495 -9.03 -0.62 14.74
N PHE A 496 -8.45 -0.91 15.90
CA PHE A 496 -9.12 -1.54 17.03
C PHE A 496 -9.58 -2.95 16.66
N THR A 497 -8.62 -3.76 16.21
CA THR A 497 -8.82 -5.11 15.72
C THR A 497 -7.81 -6.08 16.32
N ILE A 498 -8.17 -7.35 16.34
CA ILE A 498 -7.25 -8.43 16.63
C ILE A 498 -6.34 -8.63 15.41
N VAL A 499 -5.03 -8.70 15.63
CA VAL A 499 -4.04 -8.89 14.56
C VAL A 499 -3.20 -10.16 14.73
N THR A 500 -3.29 -10.80 15.89
CA THR A 500 -2.58 -12.06 16.15
C THR A 500 -3.32 -12.92 17.16
N ILE A 501 -3.35 -14.24 16.90
CA ILE A 501 -3.98 -15.25 17.74
C ILE A 501 -3.00 -16.40 17.91
N SER A 502 -2.90 -16.96 19.11
CA SER A 502 -2.13 -18.18 19.36
C SER A 502 -2.82 -19.05 20.41
N ASP A 503 -3.03 -20.32 20.10
CA ASP A 503 -3.39 -21.34 21.08
C ASP A 503 -2.17 -22.21 21.42
N THR A 504 -2.31 -23.13 22.37
CA THR A 504 -1.22 -24.04 22.78
C THR A 504 -1.68 -25.50 22.76
N PRO A 505 -0.85 -26.44 22.29
CA PRO A 505 -1.18 -27.87 22.31
C PRO A 505 -1.25 -28.46 23.72
N ILE A 506 -0.73 -27.75 24.73
CA ILE A 506 -0.68 -28.21 26.12
C ILE A 506 -2.06 -28.12 26.80
N ASP A 507 -2.84 -27.10 26.44
CA ASP A 507 -4.15 -26.84 27.03
C ASP A 507 -5.06 -26.12 26.04
N LYS A 508 -6.07 -26.85 25.56
CA LYS A 508 -7.02 -26.35 24.57
C LYS A 508 -7.82 -25.10 25.01
N ASP A 509 -7.86 -24.83 26.29
CA ASP A 509 -8.64 -23.72 26.87
C ASP A 509 -7.82 -22.43 27.01
N ILE A 510 -6.52 -22.48 26.70
CA ILE A 510 -5.63 -21.31 26.72
C ILE A 510 -5.49 -20.73 25.32
N ILE A 511 -5.90 -19.47 25.17
CA ILE A 511 -5.79 -18.70 23.94
C ILE A 511 -5.23 -17.32 24.26
N TRP A 512 -4.26 -16.88 23.46
CA TRP A 512 -3.67 -15.55 23.50
C TRP A 512 -4.10 -14.74 22.28
N VAL A 513 -4.30 -13.45 22.48
CA VAL A 513 -4.69 -12.51 21.44
C VAL A 513 -3.89 -11.22 21.62
N GLY A 514 -3.40 -10.67 20.49
CA GLY A 514 -2.81 -9.33 20.43
C GLY A 514 -3.60 -8.44 19.47
N THR A 515 -3.69 -7.14 19.82
CA THR A 515 -4.45 -6.15 19.06
C THR A 515 -3.54 -5.06 18.47
N ASP A 516 -4.01 -4.41 17.42
CA ASP A 516 -3.32 -3.29 16.77
C ASP A 516 -3.24 -2.03 17.63
N ASP A 517 -4.08 -1.91 18.64
CA ASP A 517 -4.13 -0.80 19.62
C ASP A 517 -3.43 -1.12 20.95
N GLY A 518 -2.69 -2.23 21.00
CA GLY A 518 -1.72 -2.54 22.04
C GLY A 518 -2.20 -3.42 23.18
N ASN A 519 -3.38 -4.03 23.13
CA ASN A 519 -3.81 -5.00 24.14
C ASN A 519 -3.17 -6.37 23.90
N VAL A 520 -2.77 -7.02 24.99
CA VAL A 520 -2.41 -8.45 25.03
C VAL A 520 -3.39 -9.15 25.95
N GLN A 521 -4.23 -9.99 25.39
CA GLN A 521 -5.33 -10.64 26.09
C GLN A 521 -5.10 -12.15 26.20
N ILE A 522 -5.48 -12.74 27.31
CA ILE A 522 -5.44 -14.19 27.51
C ILE A 522 -6.75 -14.70 28.12
N THR A 523 -7.23 -15.83 27.61
CA THR A 523 -8.20 -16.68 28.29
C THR A 523 -7.54 -17.97 28.74
N ARG A 524 -8.03 -18.58 29.85
CA ARG A 524 -7.62 -19.90 30.35
C ARG A 524 -8.80 -20.85 30.51
N ASN A 525 -9.96 -20.47 29.98
CA ASN A 525 -11.21 -21.20 30.08
C ASN A 525 -12.05 -21.06 28.79
N ASN A 526 -11.34 -21.17 27.66
CA ASN A 526 -11.94 -21.16 26.32
C ASN A 526 -12.88 -19.97 26.09
N GLY A 527 -12.45 -18.76 26.47
CA GLY A 527 -13.19 -17.53 26.20
C GLY A 527 -14.23 -17.13 27.23
N THR A 528 -14.49 -17.94 28.29
CA THR A 528 -15.44 -17.57 29.34
C THR A 528 -15.02 -16.30 30.06
N ASN A 529 -13.71 -16.15 30.32
CA ASN A 529 -13.13 -14.94 30.89
C ASN A 529 -11.84 -14.54 30.15
N TRP A 530 -11.63 -13.25 29.98
CA TRP A 530 -10.44 -12.67 29.38
C TRP A 530 -9.72 -11.76 30.36
N LYS A 531 -8.39 -11.78 30.31
CA LYS A 531 -7.54 -10.91 31.12
C LYS A 531 -6.57 -10.15 30.20
N ASN A 532 -6.60 -8.83 30.25
CA ASN A 532 -5.57 -8.01 29.65
C ASN A 532 -4.30 -8.06 30.51
N VAL A 533 -3.20 -8.52 29.91
CA VAL A 533 -1.91 -8.64 30.59
C VAL A 533 -0.89 -7.60 30.12
N ARG A 534 -1.31 -6.68 29.26
CA ARG A 534 -0.48 -5.62 28.71
C ARG A 534 0.16 -4.75 29.77
N LEU A 535 -0.56 -4.48 30.86
CA LEU A 535 -0.07 -3.67 32.00
C LEU A 535 1.08 -4.32 32.80
N ASN A 536 1.42 -5.59 32.50
CA ASN A 536 2.58 -6.26 33.08
C ASN A 536 3.86 -6.09 32.22
N MET A 537 3.83 -5.22 31.21
CA MET A 537 4.92 -4.97 30.25
C MET A 537 5.36 -3.50 30.37
N ASP A 538 6.06 -3.17 31.45
CA ASP A 538 6.38 -1.80 31.83
C ASP A 538 7.27 -1.08 30.80
N ASP A 539 8.16 -1.81 30.12
CA ASP A 539 9.13 -1.25 29.18
C ASP A 539 8.58 -1.02 27.74
N VAL A 540 7.31 -1.36 27.49
CA VAL A 540 6.68 -1.19 26.17
C VAL A 540 5.69 -0.02 26.22
N PRO A 541 5.75 0.99 25.35
CA PRO A 541 4.78 2.08 25.33
C PRO A 541 3.34 1.59 25.19
N LEU A 542 2.39 2.22 25.85
CA LEU A 542 0.96 1.94 25.66
C LEU A 542 0.56 2.21 24.20
N LYS A 543 -0.43 1.49 23.69
CA LYS A 543 -0.91 1.58 22.30
C LYS A 543 0.12 1.15 21.24
N THR A 544 1.19 0.45 21.63
CA THR A 544 2.11 -0.17 20.69
C THR A 544 1.43 -1.37 20.03
N TRP A 545 1.41 -1.40 18.70
CA TRP A 545 0.90 -2.51 17.90
C TRP A 545 1.52 -3.85 18.33
N VAL A 546 0.68 -4.84 18.64
CA VAL A 546 1.11 -6.18 19.01
C VAL A 546 1.19 -7.04 17.77
N SER A 547 2.32 -7.02 17.09
CA SER A 547 2.50 -7.72 15.80
C SER A 547 2.39 -9.23 15.92
N ARG A 548 2.78 -9.83 17.08
CA ARG A 548 2.71 -11.27 17.28
C ARG A 548 2.59 -11.66 18.75
N VAL A 549 1.73 -12.65 19.01
CA VAL A 549 1.74 -13.45 20.24
C VAL A 549 2.05 -14.91 19.88
N GLU A 550 2.81 -15.60 20.70
CA GLU A 550 3.13 -17.01 20.55
C GLU A 550 2.99 -17.71 21.89
N ALA A 551 2.02 -18.61 21.98
CA ALA A 551 1.82 -19.42 23.17
C ALA A 551 2.87 -20.54 23.26
N SER A 552 3.44 -20.74 24.42
CA SER A 552 4.45 -21.78 24.62
C SER A 552 3.90 -23.17 24.31
N LYS A 553 4.63 -23.92 23.50
CA LYS A 553 4.37 -25.34 23.19
C LYS A 553 4.93 -26.29 24.25
N HIS A 554 5.65 -25.76 25.26
CA HIS A 554 6.40 -26.52 26.26
C HIS A 554 5.92 -26.28 27.69
N LYS A 555 5.33 -25.13 27.98
CA LYS A 555 4.93 -24.76 29.32
C LYS A 555 3.59 -24.05 29.36
N LYS A 556 2.65 -24.60 30.14
CA LYS A 556 1.29 -24.05 30.32
C LYS A 556 1.32 -22.61 30.82
N GLY A 557 0.56 -21.74 30.16
CA GLY A 557 0.36 -20.34 30.56
C GLY A 557 1.54 -19.39 30.28
N ARG A 558 2.43 -19.79 29.41
CA ARG A 558 3.52 -18.94 28.90
C ARG A 558 3.45 -18.80 27.40
#